data_26f49d3c1553f7a81cf7c41a789e3bb7
#
_entry.id   26f49d3c1553f7a81cf7c41a789e3bb7
#
_cell.length_a   1.000
_cell.length_b   1.000
_cell.length_c   1.000
_cell.angle_alpha   90.00
_cell.angle_beta   90.00
_cell.angle_gamma   90.00
#
_symmetry.space_group_name_H-M   'P 1'
#
loop_
_entity.id
_entity.type
_entity.pdbx_description
1 polymer ?
#
loop_
_entity_poly.entity_id
_entity_poly.type
_entity_poly.pdbx_seq_one_letter_code
_entity_poly.pdbx_strand_id
1 'polypeptide(L)'
;SCPRHSIAEAQTPEQTGADMNYIFDLSDQLSFEEWAELEARASDISQRHGCGVYVAFVDDFTEYGGGNDVYKTTYQLYHANELGMGENRDGIIILLSMDERDYAMFVYGKNAEYAFNKYGQEQLEDAFLGYFGDNDWYGGASHYLDTCDEYLTLAEEGDPVRKNTLPMYLIVVAASCAISGFICIMLKWKM
;
A
#
# COMPACT_ATOMS: atom_id res chain seq x y z
N SER A 1 8.77 -6.20 25.06
CA SER A 1 8.96 -7.25 24.07
C SER A 1 7.63 -7.47 23.38
N CYS A 2 7.56 -7.14 22.08
CA CYS A 2 6.39 -7.42 21.26
C CYS A 2 6.10 -8.93 21.27
N PRO A 3 4.83 -9.36 21.28
CA PRO A 3 4.52 -10.76 21.10
C PRO A 3 4.99 -11.20 19.70
N ARG A 4 5.99 -12.06 19.65
CA ARG A 4 6.46 -12.68 18.41
C ARG A 4 5.38 -13.64 17.92
N HIS A 5 4.62 -13.23 16.95
CA HIS A 5 3.73 -14.13 16.23
C HIS A 5 4.43 -14.57 14.95
N SER A 6 4.68 -15.86 14.87
CA SER A 6 5.30 -16.48 13.69
C SER A 6 4.35 -16.41 12.50
N ILE A 7 4.75 -15.69 11.46
CA ILE A 7 4.04 -15.73 10.16
C ILE A 7 4.05 -17.15 9.55
N ALA A 8 4.95 -18.02 10.03
CA ALA A 8 5.14 -19.37 9.48
C ALA A 8 4.28 -20.46 10.16
N GLU A 9 3.62 -20.18 11.29
CA GLU A 9 2.70 -21.14 11.92
C GLU A 9 1.34 -21.04 11.25
N ALA A 10 0.97 -22.08 10.52
CA ALA A 10 -0.37 -22.26 9.97
C ALA A 10 -1.39 -22.20 11.11
N GLN A 11 -2.15 -21.12 11.19
CA GLN A 11 -3.24 -20.98 12.13
C GLN A 11 -4.34 -21.97 11.77
N THR A 12 -4.78 -22.75 12.75
CA THR A 12 -5.87 -23.70 12.59
C THR A 12 -7.19 -23.01 12.23
N PRO A 13 -8.09 -23.64 11.43
CA PRO A 13 -9.28 -23.01 10.84
C PRO A 13 -10.37 -22.49 11.78
N GLU A 14 -10.15 -22.45 13.08
CA GLU A 14 -11.15 -22.07 14.10
C GLU A 14 -11.01 -20.64 14.65
N GLN A 15 -10.08 -19.82 14.15
CA GLN A 15 -9.97 -18.42 14.58
C GLN A 15 -10.84 -17.53 13.71
N THR A 16 -12.08 -17.39 14.12
CA THR A 16 -13.01 -16.34 13.65
C THR A 16 -12.41 -14.96 13.89
N GLY A 17 -12.19 -14.21 12.84
CA GLY A 17 -12.10 -12.75 12.64
C GLY A 17 -11.64 -11.77 13.73
N ALA A 18 -11.50 -12.20 14.98
CA ALA A 18 -11.13 -11.34 16.12
C ALA A 18 -9.63 -11.40 16.50
N ASP A 19 -8.89 -12.40 15.99
CA ASP A 19 -7.49 -12.64 16.34
C ASP A 19 -6.53 -12.55 15.14
N MET A 20 -6.93 -11.92 14.04
CA MET A 20 -6.02 -11.71 12.91
C MET A 20 -5.06 -10.59 13.23
N ASN A 21 -3.76 -10.90 13.29
CA ASN A 21 -2.72 -9.90 13.39
C ASN A 21 -2.51 -9.23 12.04
N TYR A 22 -2.38 -7.91 12.05
CA TYR A 22 -2.14 -7.09 10.86
C TYR A 22 -0.71 -6.57 10.82
N ILE A 23 -0.09 -6.41 12.00
CA ILE A 23 1.27 -5.90 12.15
C ILE A 23 2.17 -7.02 12.67
N PHE A 24 3.07 -7.49 11.81
CA PHE A 24 4.02 -8.58 12.11
C PHE A 24 5.40 -7.99 12.34
N ASP A 25 5.74 -7.68 13.59
CA ASP A 25 7.06 -7.17 13.97
C ASP A 25 7.96 -8.30 14.45
N LEU A 26 8.59 -9.00 13.50
CA LEU A 26 9.50 -10.12 13.78
C LEU A 26 10.94 -9.66 14.02
N SER A 27 11.25 -8.39 13.77
CA SER A 27 12.58 -7.79 13.92
C SER A 27 12.67 -6.81 15.10
N ASP A 28 11.65 -6.78 15.98
CA ASP A 28 11.59 -5.91 17.17
C ASP A 28 11.86 -4.42 16.85
N GLN A 29 11.24 -3.90 15.78
CA GLN A 29 11.41 -2.50 15.36
C GLN A 29 10.49 -1.52 16.11
N LEU A 30 9.41 -2.03 16.72
CA LEU A 30 8.39 -1.25 17.39
C LEU A 30 8.42 -1.50 18.90
N SER A 31 8.12 -0.47 19.70
CA SER A 31 7.75 -0.69 21.09
C SER A 31 6.40 -1.41 21.19
N PHE A 32 6.10 -1.97 22.36
CA PHE A 32 4.81 -2.64 22.56
C PHE A 32 3.62 -1.68 22.35
N GLU A 33 3.75 -0.45 22.82
CA GLU A 33 2.73 0.59 22.68
C GLU A 33 2.52 0.98 21.21
N GLU A 34 3.61 1.19 20.46
CA GLU A 34 3.56 1.47 19.02
C GLU A 34 2.93 0.33 18.24
N TRP A 35 3.36 -0.91 18.52
CA TRP A 35 2.78 -2.09 17.89
C TRP A 35 1.27 -2.20 18.19
N ALA A 36 0.87 -2.05 19.44
CA ALA A 36 -0.53 -2.18 19.85
C ALA A 36 -1.43 -1.13 19.20
N GLU A 37 -0.95 0.11 19.08
CA GLU A 37 -1.66 1.18 18.37
C GLU A 37 -1.82 0.87 16.89
N LEU A 38 -0.72 0.52 16.21
CA LEU A 38 -0.76 0.21 14.77
C LEU A 38 -1.64 -1.01 14.48
N GLU A 39 -1.58 -2.06 15.32
CA GLU A 39 -2.42 -3.25 15.21
C GLU A 39 -3.91 -2.89 15.32
N ALA A 40 -4.28 -2.08 16.32
CA ALA A 40 -5.66 -1.65 16.50
C ALA A 40 -6.15 -0.82 15.31
N ARG A 41 -5.33 0.09 14.78
CA ARG A 41 -5.67 0.89 13.59
C ARG A 41 -5.78 0.04 12.33
N ALA A 42 -4.83 -0.84 12.09
CA ALA A 42 -4.85 -1.74 10.94
C ALA A 42 -6.07 -2.66 10.97
N SER A 43 -6.44 -3.18 12.15
CA SER A 43 -7.65 -3.96 12.36
C SER A 43 -8.91 -3.15 12.04
N ASP A 44 -9.02 -1.93 12.57
CA ASP A 44 -10.17 -1.05 12.32
C ASP A 44 -10.34 -0.73 10.83
N ILE A 45 -9.27 -0.31 10.16
CA ILE A 45 -9.26 -0.02 8.72
C ILE A 45 -9.68 -1.26 7.94
N SER A 46 -9.06 -2.40 8.23
CA SER A 46 -9.32 -3.64 7.50
C SER A 46 -10.77 -4.10 7.64
N GLN A 47 -11.33 -4.01 8.83
CA GLN A 47 -12.72 -4.40 9.09
C GLN A 47 -13.73 -3.44 8.47
N ARG A 48 -13.48 -2.13 8.52
CA ARG A 48 -14.36 -1.12 7.93
C ARG A 48 -14.45 -1.27 6.41
N HIS A 49 -13.35 -1.56 5.76
CA HIS A 49 -13.27 -1.64 4.29
C HIS A 49 -13.40 -3.06 3.74
N GLY A 50 -13.39 -4.10 4.59
CA GLY A 50 -13.39 -5.48 4.13
C GLY A 50 -12.14 -5.83 3.30
N CYS A 51 -11.02 -5.17 3.55
CA CYS A 51 -9.75 -5.32 2.86
C CYS A 51 -8.62 -5.37 3.89
N GLY A 52 -7.85 -6.45 3.93
CA GLY A 52 -6.77 -6.62 4.90
C GLY A 52 -5.60 -5.67 4.62
N VAL A 53 -5.18 -4.89 5.61
CA VAL A 53 -4.03 -3.98 5.50
C VAL A 53 -2.93 -4.45 6.45
N TYR A 54 -1.83 -4.93 5.90
CA TYR A 54 -0.77 -5.64 6.65
C TYR A 54 0.58 -4.94 6.51
N VAL A 55 1.39 -5.01 7.59
CA VAL A 55 2.80 -4.62 7.60
C VAL A 55 3.62 -5.75 8.23
N ALA A 56 4.72 -6.13 7.61
CA ALA A 56 5.65 -7.11 8.12
C ALA A 56 7.08 -6.54 8.19
N PHE A 57 7.66 -6.56 9.39
CA PHE A 57 9.07 -6.27 9.62
C PHE A 57 9.80 -7.58 9.90
N VAL A 58 10.78 -7.92 9.06
CA VAL A 58 11.60 -9.14 9.18
C VAL A 58 13.08 -8.77 9.20
N ASP A 59 13.92 -9.60 9.81
CA ASP A 59 15.36 -9.40 9.76
C ASP A 59 15.88 -9.71 8.36
N ASP A 60 15.72 -10.93 7.89
CA ASP A 60 16.17 -11.44 6.59
C ASP A 60 14.98 -12.08 5.84
N PHE A 61 14.55 -11.47 4.74
CA PHE A 61 13.42 -11.99 3.97
C PHE A 61 13.70 -13.35 3.31
N THR A 62 14.97 -13.70 3.09
CA THR A 62 15.34 -14.97 2.45
C THR A 62 14.99 -16.18 3.30
N GLU A 63 14.78 -16.02 4.60
CA GLU A 63 14.36 -17.08 5.52
C GLU A 63 12.88 -17.47 5.38
N TYR A 64 12.09 -16.67 4.66
CA TYR A 64 10.63 -16.85 4.55
C TYR A 64 10.16 -17.44 3.22
N GLY A 65 11.02 -18.08 2.47
CA GLY A 65 10.72 -18.65 1.15
C GLY A 65 11.05 -17.65 0.03
N GLY A 66 10.63 -17.83 -1.19
CA GLY A 66 10.88 -16.88 -2.28
C GLY A 66 12.34 -16.75 -2.75
N GLY A 67 13.31 -17.32 -2.05
CA GLY A 67 14.74 -17.20 -2.35
C GLY A 67 15.24 -15.77 -2.18
N ASN A 68 15.99 -15.24 -3.15
CA ASN A 68 16.53 -13.87 -3.13
C ASN A 68 15.60 -12.84 -3.80
N ASP A 69 14.31 -13.11 -3.86
CA ASP A 69 13.29 -12.22 -4.44
C ASP A 69 12.31 -11.79 -3.35
N VAL A 70 12.44 -10.56 -2.88
CA VAL A 70 11.62 -10.00 -1.81
C VAL A 70 10.13 -9.95 -2.20
N TYR A 71 9.80 -9.65 -3.46
CA TYR A 71 8.42 -9.66 -3.94
C TYR A 71 7.83 -11.08 -3.91
N LYS A 72 8.58 -12.07 -4.37
CA LYS A 72 8.16 -13.46 -4.32
C LYS A 72 7.98 -13.96 -2.89
N THR A 73 8.86 -13.54 -1.98
CA THR A 73 8.71 -13.82 -0.54
C THR A 73 7.42 -13.22 0.01
N THR A 74 7.13 -11.94 -0.30
CA THR A 74 5.91 -11.26 0.14
C THR A 74 4.65 -11.92 -0.40
N TYR A 75 4.66 -12.31 -1.68
CA TYR A 75 3.60 -13.11 -2.30
C TYR A 75 3.37 -14.43 -1.56
N GLN A 76 4.44 -15.17 -1.26
CA GLN A 76 4.34 -16.45 -0.57
C GLN A 76 3.81 -16.28 0.87
N LEU A 77 4.29 -15.28 1.60
CA LEU A 77 3.79 -14.97 2.94
C LEU A 77 2.30 -14.66 2.94
N TYR A 78 1.83 -13.86 1.98
CA TYR A 78 0.41 -13.55 1.86
C TYR A 78 -0.44 -14.79 1.66
N HIS A 79 -0.05 -15.66 0.74
CA HIS A 79 -0.83 -16.86 0.41
C HIS A 79 -0.68 -17.98 1.43
N ALA A 80 0.52 -18.21 1.99
CA ALA A 80 0.77 -19.26 2.98
C ALA A 80 0.05 -18.99 4.32
N ASN A 81 -0.14 -17.72 4.67
CA ASN A 81 -0.86 -17.32 5.88
C ASN A 81 -2.34 -16.98 5.62
N GLU A 82 -2.83 -17.28 4.42
CA GLU A 82 -4.23 -17.05 4.03
C GLU A 82 -4.70 -15.61 4.29
N LEU A 83 -3.81 -14.62 4.13
CA LEU A 83 -4.12 -13.22 4.35
C LEU A 83 -5.19 -12.72 3.37
N GLY A 84 -5.78 -11.58 3.68
CA GLY A 84 -6.87 -10.96 2.93
C GLY A 84 -8.23 -11.21 3.55
N MET A 85 -9.21 -10.42 3.16
CA MET A 85 -10.55 -10.45 3.72
C MET A 85 -11.61 -10.76 2.66
N GLY A 86 -12.70 -11.38 3.12
CA GLY A 86 -13.82 -11.74 2.25
C GLY A 86 -13.51 -12.88 1.28
N GLU A 87 -14.46 -13.20 0.42
CA GLU A 87 -14.35 -14.31 -0.55
C GLU A 87 -13.23 -14.09 -1.59
N ASN A 88 -12.94 -12.83 -1.92
CA ASN A 88 -11.88 -12.48 -2.87
C ASN A 88 -10.50 -12.37 -2.20
N ARG A 89 -10.41 -12.50 -0.88
CA ARG A 89 -9.19 -12.30 -0.11
C ARG A 89 -8.52 -10.96 -0.42
N ASP A 90 -9.34 -9.89 -0.42
CA ASP A 90 -8.85 -8.55 -0.68
C ASP A 90 -7.86 -8.09 0.39
N GLY A 91 -6.71 -7.59 -0.02
CA GLY A 91 -5.71 -7.08 0.91
C GLY A 91 -4.47 -6.51 0.26
N ILE A 92 -3.70 -5.81 1.08
CA ILE A 92 -2.40 -5.25 0.76
C ILE A 92 -1.42 -5.55 1.89
N ILE A 93 -0.21 -5.95 1.55
CA ILE A 93 0.88 -6.14 2.50
C ILE A 93 2.12 -5.39 2.03
N ILE A 94 2.81 -4.75 2.96
CA ILE A 94 4.19 -4.32 2.78
C ILE A 94 5.11 -5.15 3.68
N LEU A 95 6.16 -5.71 3.09
CA LEU A 95 7.21 -6.42 3.80
C LEU A 95 8.50 -5.60 3.73
N LEU A 96 9.14 -5.42 4.88
CA LEU A 96 10.39 -4.69 5.04
C LEU A 96 11.43 -5.64 5.65
N SER A 97 12.57 -5.78 4.98
CA SER A 97 13.70 -6.58 5.42
C SER A 97 14.81 -5.68 5.96
N MET A 98 15.17 -5.89 7.23
CA MET A 98 16.12 -5.00 7.91
C MET A 98 17.54 -5.20 7.44
N ASP A 99 17.98 -6.44 7.27
CA ASP A 99 19.36 -6.78 6.92
C ASP A 99 19.72 -6.37 5.50
N GLU A 100 18.84 -6.65 4.53
CA GLU A 100 19.05 -6.29 3.12
C GLU A 100 18.66 -4.85 2.81
N ARG A 101 17.95 -4.17 3.72
CA ARG A 101 17.35 -2.84 3.47
C ARG A 101 16.49 -2.84 2.20
N ASP A 102 15.71 -3.90 2.04
CA ASP A 102 14.84 -4.14 0.89
C ASP A 102 13.38 -4.23 1.33
N TYR A 103 12.47 -4.04 0.40
CA TYR A 103 11.04 -4.11 0.67
C TYR A 103 10.26 -4.59 -0.55
N ALA A 104 9.05 -5.07 -0.32
CA ALA A 104 8.08 -5.28 -1.39
C ALA A 104 6.66 -4.99 -0.89
N MET A 105 5.84 -4.55 -1.81
CA MET A 105 4.39 -4.39 -1.63
C MET A 105 3.68 -5.42 -2.51
N PHE A 106 2.66 -6.07 -1.94
CA PHE A 106 1.82 -7.01 -2.66
C PHE A 106 0.34 -6.70 -2.42
N VAL A 107 -0.41 -6.62 -3.50
CA VAL A 107 -1.85 -6.36 -3.50
C VAL A 107 -2.56 -7.54 -4.12
N TYR A 108 -3.63 -8.01 -3.49
CA TYR A 108 -4.41 -9.14 -3.95
C TYR A 108 -5.92 -8.92 -3.74
N GLY A 109 -6.71 -9.43 -4.69
CA GLY A 109 -8.16 -9.34 -4.66
C GLY A 109 -8.70 -8.15 -5.46
N LYS A 110 -9.87 -8.33 -6.03
CA LYS A 110 -10.46 -7.39 -7.00
C LYS A 110 -10.66 -5.98 -6.44
N ASN A 111 -11.14 -5.89 -5.20
CA ASN A 111 -11.41 -4.59 -4.58
C ASN A 111 -10.11 -3.91 -4.15
N ALA A 112 -9.15 -4.71 -3.63
CA ALA A 112 -7.83 -4.19 -3.27
C ALA A 112 -7.08 -3.67 -4.51
N GLU A 113 -7.07 -4.42 -5.62
CA GLU A 113 -6.43 -3.98 -6.87
C GLU A 113 -7.09 -2.72 -7.48
N TYR A 114 -8.37 -2.52 -7.23
CA TYR A 114 -9.08 -1.32 -7.65
C TYR A 114 -8.68 -0.10 -6.82
N ALA A 115 -8.59 -0.26 -5.49
CA ALA A 115 -8.17 0.80 -4.58
C ALA A 115 -6.67 1.13 -4.70
N PHE A 116 -5.84 0.09 -4.75
CA PHE A 116 -4.37 0.15 -4.84
C PHE A 116 -3.91 -0.18 -6.26
N ASN A 117 -4.41 0.57 -7.25
CA ASN A 117 -3.93 0.45 -8.62
C ASN A 117 -2.46 0.85 -8.73
N LYS A 118 -1.84 0.62 -9.90
CA LYS A 118 -0.40 0.88 -10.09
C LYS A 118 0.03 2.29 -9.66
N TYR A 119 -0.74 3.30 -10.03
CA TYR A 119 -0.43 4.68 -9.64
C TYR A 119 -0.53 4.87 -8.11
N GLY A 120 -1.58 4.31 -7.49
CA GLY A 120 -1.75 4.34 -6.03
C GLY A 120 -0.61 3.65 -5.30
N GLN A 121 -0.14 2.50 -5.79
CA GLN A 121 1.02 1.81 -5.22
C GLN A 121 2.29 2.65 -5.32
N GLU A 122 2.58 3.27 -6.47
CA GLU A 122 3.73 4.17 -6.67
C GLU A 122 3.67 5.36 -5.69
N GLN A 123 2.50 5.98 -5.52
CA GLN A 123 2.33 7.09 -4.57
C GLN A 123 2.48 6.64 -3.11
N LEU A 124 1.97 5.47 -2.78
CA LEU A 124 2.08 4.88 -1.45
C LEU A 124 3.54 4.56 -1.11
N GLU A 125 4.28 3.98 -2.05
CA GLU A 125 5.72 3.72 -1.90
C GLU A 125 6.51 5.01 -1.68
N ASP A 126 6.32 6.03 -2.51
CA ASP A 126 6.99 7.32 -2.37
C ASP A 126 6.71 7.97 -1.01
N ALA A 127 5.49 7.83 -0.51
CA ALA A 127 5.08 8.43 0.75
C ALA A 127 5.79 7.83 1.98
N PHE A 128 6.01 6.52 2.04
CA PHE A 128 6.61 5.89 3.23
C PHE A 128 8.13 5.67 3.14
N LEU A 129 8.72 5.65 1.95
CA LEU A 129 10.17 5.41 1.77
C LEU A 129 11.04 6.42 2.52
N GLY A 130 10.61 7.67 2.64
CA GLY A 130 11.30 8.70 3.41
C GLY A 130 11.40 8.34 4.89
N TYR A 131 10.31 7.87 5.49
CA TYR A 131 10.29 7.43 6.89
C TYR A 131 11.22 6.24 7.14
N PHE A 132 11.20 5.26 6.27
CA PHE A 132 12.06 4.08 6.39
C PHE A 132 13.53 4.41 6.13
N GLY A 133 13.82 5.36 5.25
CA GLY A 133 15.16 5.89 5.05
C GLY A 133 15.75 6.49 6.33
N ASP A 134 14.91 7.14 7.12
CA ASP A 134 15.27 7.74 8.42
C ASP A 134 15.17 6.75 9.59
N ASN A 135 14.86 5.48 9.35
CA ASN A 135 14.57 4.44 10.33
C ASN A 135 13.38 4.78 11.26
N ASP A 136 12.45 5.59 10.79
CA ASP A 136 11.20 5.88 11.47
C ASP A 136 10.13 4.84 11.09
N TRP A 137 10.25 3.64 11.67
CA TRP A 137 9.40 2.49 11.36
C TRP A 137 7.95 2.72 11.79
N TYR A 138 7.75 3.28 12.96
CA TYR A 138 6.41 3.63 13.45
C TYR A 138 5.78 4.73 12.59
N GLY A 139 6.49 5.81 12.31
CA GLY A 139 6.01 6.90 11.47
C GLY A 139 5.67 6.44 10.06
N GLY A 140 6.51 5.61 9.46
CA GLY A 140 6.29 5.02 8.14
C GLY A 140 5.07 4.10 8.11
N ALA A 141 4.93 3.18 9.06
CA ALA A 141 3.78 2.30 9.18
C ALA A 141 2.49 3.08 9.44
N SER A 142 2.53 4.08 10.31
CA SER A 142 1.41 4.96 10.61
C SER A 142 0.92 5.70 9.37
N HIS A 143 1.83 6.29 8.61
CA HIS A 143 1.50 6.97 7.35
C HIS A 143 0.97 6.02 6.28
N TYR A 144 1.55 4.82 6.19
CA TYR A 144 1.04 3.75 5.31
C TYR A 144 -0.42 3.40 5.63
N LEU A 145 -0.76 3.21 6.90
CA LEU A 145 -2.13 2.91 7.32
C LEU A 145 -3.11 4.04 6.98
N ASP A 146 -2.74 5.30 7.25
CA ASP A 146 -3.58 6.45 6.92
C ASP A 146 -3.82 6.58 5.41
N THR A 147 -2.80 6.35 4.61
CA THR A 147 -2.90 6.40 3.15
C THR A 147 -3.73 5.23 2.61
N CYS A 148 -3.59 4.03 3.18
CA CYS A 148 -4.45 2.90 2.82
C CYS A 148 -5.93 3.18 3.13
N ASP A 149 -6.24 3.78 4.28
CA ASP A 149 -7.59 4.16 4.64
C ASP A 149 -8.18 5.18 3.65
N GLU A 150 -7.40 6.19 3.28
CA GLU A 150 -7.79 7.17 2.26
C GLU A 150 -8.08 6.52 0.91
N TYR A 151 -7.19 5.66 0.41
CA TYR A 151 -7.34 5.04 -0.90
C TYR A 151 -8.52 4.05 -0.96
N LEU A 152 -8.76 3.31 0.11
CA LEU A 152 -9.93 2.44 0.24
C LEU A 152 -11.22 3.25 0.26
N THR A 153 -11.26 4.36 0.99
CA THR A 153 -12.40 5.27 1.02
C THR A 153 -12.71 5.83 -0.38
N LEU A 154 -11.70 6.35 -1.09
CA LEU A 154 -11.86 6.87 -2.45
C LEU A 154 -12.37 5.79 -3.43
N ALA A 155 -11.89 4.56 -3.28
CA ALA A 155 -12.33 3.45 -4.13
C ALA A 155 -13.80 3.08 -3.86
N GLU A 156 -14.25 3.10 -2.62
CA GLU A 156 -15.65 2.87 -2.25
C GLU A 156 -16.58 3.96 -2.78
N GLU A 157 -16.10 5.20 -2.86
CA GLU A 157 -16.82 6.32 -3.49
C GLU A 157 -16.84 6.23 -5.03
N GLY A 158 -16.14 5.26 -5.61
CA GLY A 158 -16.06 5.04 -7.06
C GLY A 158 -15.05 5.93 -7.76
N ASP A 159 -14.19 6.63 -7.02
CA ASP A 159 -13.13 7.51 -7.54
C ASP A 159 -11.74 7.13 -7.01
N PRO A 160 -11.21 5.93 -7.35
CA PRO A 160 -9.93 5.47 -6.86
C PRO A 160 -8.82 6.42 -7.26
N VAL A 161 -7.77 6.49 -6.42
CA VAL A 161 -6.61 7.36 -6.67
C VAL A 161 -6.08 7.17 -8.10
N ARG A 162 -5.84 8.28 -8.80
CA ARG A 162 -5.35 8.27 -10.18
C ARG A 162 -4.47 9.47 -10.46
N LYS A 163 -3.63 9.35 -11.48
CA LYS A 163 -2.81 10.45 -11.95
C LYS A 163 -3.70 11.59 -12.46
N ASN A 164 -3.54 12.78 -11.89
CA ASN A 164 -4.28 13.95 -12.35
C ASN A 164 -3.72 14.43 -13.69
N THR A 165 -4.45 14.16 -14.79
CA THR A 165 -4.08 14.60 -16.15
C THR A 165 -4.73 15.93 -16.57
N LEU A 166 -5.63 16.46 -15.73
CA LEU A 166 -6.36 17.72 -15.99
C LEU A 166 -5.44 18.92 -16.30
N PRO A 167 -4.38 19.21 -15.53
CA PRO A 167 -3.51 20.34 -15.85
C PRO A 167 -2.83 20.23 -17.21
N MET A 168 -2.42 19.02 -17.62
CA MET A 168 -1.80 18.81 -18.92
C MET A 168 -2.80 18.99 -20.08
N TYR A 169 -4.05 18.54 -19.89
CA TYR A 169 -5.11 18.71 -20.87
C TYR A 169 -5.47 20.21 -21.06
N LEU A 170 -5.57 20.96 -19.97
CA LEU A 170 -5.82 22.39 -20.01
C LEU A 170 -4.70 23.16 -20.70
N ILE A 171 -3.44 22.77 -20.49
CA ILE A 171 -2.29 23.38 -21.18
C ILE A 171 -2.35 23.10 -22.69
N VAL A 172 -2.68 21.89 -23.11
CA VAL A 172 -2.81 21.51 -24.53
C VAL A 172 -3.96 22.29 -25.17
N VAL A 173 -5.11 22.39 -24.52
CA VAL A 173 -6.25 23.18 -25.03
C VAL A 173 -5.91 24.66 -25.13
N ALA A 174 -5.28 25.24 -24.12
CA ALA A 174 -4.86 26.65 -24.15
C ALA A 174 -3.84 26.95 -25.29
N ALA A 175 -2.86 26.05 -25.49
CA ALA A 175 -1.88 26.16 -26.55
C ALA A 175 -2.52 26.09 -27.95
N SER A 176 -3.49 25.15 -28.13
CA SER A 176 -4.19 25.05 -29.43
C SER A 176 -5.07 26.24 -29.73
N CYS A 177 -5.73 26.84 -28.73
CA CYS A 177 -6.49 28.08 -28.88
C CYS A 177 -5.60 29.29 -29.26
N ALA A 178 -4.42 29.39 -28.63
CA ALA A 178 -3.45 30.48 -28.95
C ALA A 178 -2.93 30.38 -30.38
N ILE A 179 -2.60 29.19 -30.88
CA ILE A 179 -2.14 28.95 -32.25
C ILE A 179 -3.25 29.29 -33.25
N SER A 180 -4.48 28.89 -33.00
CA SER A 180 -5.63 29.20 -33.87
C SER A 180 -5.90 30.69 -33.94
N GLY A 181 -5.85 31.39 -32.80
CA GLY A 181 -6.01 32.84 -32.74
C GLY A 181 -4.92 33.59 -33.51
N PHE A 182 -3.66 33.15 -33.42
CA PHE A 182 -2.52 33.76 -34.13
C PHE A 182 -2.67 33.60 -35.65
N ILE A 183 -3.10 32.44 -36.15
CA ILE A 183 -3.35 32.20 -37.57
C ILE A 183 -4.48 33.09 -38.09
N CYS A 184 -5.55 33.27 -37.34
CA CYS A 184 -6.66 34.17 -37.72
C CYS A 184 -6.20 35.62 -37.84
N ILE A 185 -5.37 36.08 -36.93
CA ILE A 185 -4.82 37.47 -36.96
C ILE A 185 -3.91 37.67 -38.19
N MET A 186 -3.02 36.68 -38.45
CA MET A 186 -2.11 36.75 -39.62
C MET A 186 -2.86 36.74 -40.95
N LEU A 187 -3.96 36.00 -41.06
CA LEU A 187 -4.79 35.99 -42.27
C LEU A 187 -5.53 37.31 -42.46
N LYS A 188 -5.95 37.97 -41.39
CA LYS A 188 -6.62 39.26 -41.43
C LYS A 188 -5.68 40.42 -41.85
N TRP A 189 -4.38 40.31 -41.58
CA TRP A 189 -3.36 41.30 -41.96
C TRP A 189 -2.91 41.16 -43.41
N LYS A 190 -3.23 40.05 -44.05
CA LYS A 190 -2.85 39.75 -45.44
C LYS A 190 -3.94 40.06 -46.47
N MET A 191 -5.13 40.47 -46.01
CA MET A 191 -6.21 41.00 -46.83
C MET A 191 -6.28 42.52 -46.72
#